data_743e588be37aa5fae24d55e09d2cb827
#
_entry.id   743e588be37aa5fae24d55e09d2cb827
#
_cell.length_a   1.000
_cell.length_b   1.000
_cell.length_c   1.000
_cell.angle_alpha   90.00
_cell.angle_beta   90.00
_cell.angle_gamma   90.00
#
_symmetry.space_group_name_H-M   'P 1'
#
loop_
_entity.id
_entity.type
_entity.pdbx_description
1 polymer ?
#
loop_
_entity_poly.entity_id
_entity_poly.type
_entity_poly.pdbx_seq_one_letter_code
_entity_poly.pdbx_strand_id
1 'polypeptide(L)'
;MKVTLPAQGGSTDVGDVSQVVPVIRMSATTAASGGPWHSWAVVACTGMSIGHKGMIYASKALAMTMADLYISPLLVENVKSDFLENRKYDKYDPRILPGPPTLD
;
A
#
# COMPACT_ATOMS: atom_id res chain seq x y z
N MET A 1 -21.35 -3.60 -14.59
CA MET A 1 -21.77 -3.68 -13.18
C MET A 1 -20.71 -2.99 -12.34
N LYS A 2 -20.99 -1.79 -11.81
CA LYS A 2 -20.07 -1.09 -10.90
C LYS A 2 -20.27 -1.68 -9.50
N VAL A 3 -19.32 -2.46 -9.02
CA VAL A 3 -19.29 -2.88 -7.62
C VAL A 3 -18.68 -1.73 -6.83
N THR A 4 -19.51 -0.95 -6.17
CA THR A 4 -19.07 0.07 -5.22
C THR A 4 -18.80 -0.67 -3.90
N LEU A 5 -17.54 -0.96 -3.62
CA LEU A 5 -17.16 -1.46 -2.29
C LEU A 5 -17.31 -0.30 -1.29
N PRO A 6 -17.90 -0.54 -0.11
CA PRO A 6 -17.93 0.48 0.95
C PRO A 6 -16.50 0.87 1.30
N ALA A 7 -16.26 2.17 1.47
CA ALA A 7 -14.98 2.67 1.95
C ALA A 7 -14.72 2.07 3.33
N GLN A 8 -13.83 1.10 3.41
CA GLN A 8 -13.38 0.57 4.69
C GLN A 8 -12.34 1.54 5.24
N GLY A 9 -12.67 2.18 6.34
CA GLY A 9 -11.72 2.98 7.09
C GLY A 9 -10.64 2.08 7.67
N GLY A 10 -9.40 2.47 7.47
CA GLY A 10 -8.23 1.85 8.08
C GLY A 10 -7.17 2.91 8.29
N SER A 11 -6.25 2.65 9.21
CA SER A 11 -5.13 3.52 9.49
C SER A 11 -3.84 2.80 9.15
N THR A 12 -2.86 3.53 8.61
CA THR A 12 -1.57 2.99 8.22
C THR A 12 -0.54 4.11 8.12
N ASP A 13 0.69 3.82 8.47
CA ASP A 13 1.84 4.73 8.39
C ASP A 13 2.25 5.08 6.95
N VAL A 14 1.68 4.38 5.96
CA VAL A 14 1.90 4.69 4.54
C VAL A 14 1.47 6.12 4.20
N GLY A 15 0.51 6.69 4.95
CA GLY A 15 0.13 8.10 4.83
C GLY A 15 1.31 9.02 5.08
N ASP A 16 2.08 8.79 6.13
CA ASP A 16 3.26 9.59 6.48
C ASP A 16 4.41 9.35 5.49
N VAL A 17 4.65 8.10 5.11
CA VAL A 17 5.66 7.75 4.09
C VAL A 17 5.37 8.47 2.77
N SER A 18 4.09 8.56 2.36
CA SER A 18 3.67 9.24 1.13
C SER A 18 3.90 10.75 1.12
N GLN A 19 4.19 11.38 2.26
CA GLN A 19 4.55 12.79 2.31
C GLN A 19 6.03 13.05 1.99
N VAL A 20 6.88 12.04 2.08
CA VAL A 20 8.34 12.18 1.91
C VAL A 20 8.88 11.44 0.69
N VAL A 21 8.18 10.41 0.21
CA VAL A 21 8.56 9.66 -0.99
C VAL A 21 7.33 9.31 -1.84
N PRO A 22 7.51 9.14 -3.16
CA PRO A 22 6.45 8.62 -4.02
C PRO A 22 5.99 7.23 -3.57
N VAL A 23 4.70 7.02 -3.47
CA VAL A 23 4.10 5.74 -3.05
C VAL A 23 3.06 5.29 -4.05
N ILE A 24 3.17 4.06 -4.51
CA ILE A 24 2.11 3.35 -5.23
C ILE A 24 1.57 2.22 -4.36
N ARG A 25 0.27 2.03 -4.38
CA ARG A 25 -0.40 0.93 -3.67
C ARG A 25 -1.09 0.01 -4.64
N MET A 26 -1.03 -1.27 -4.36
CA MET A 26 -1.81 -2.26 -5.07
C MET A 26 -2.53 -3.18 -4.09
N SER A 27 -3.60 -3.79 -4.53
CA SER A 27 -4.33 -4.80 -3.78
C SER A 27 -4.48 -6.05 -4.63
N ALA A 28 -4.36 -7.20 -4.00
CA ALA A 28 -4.61 -8.49 -4.62
C ALA A 28 -5.59 -9.29 -3.77
N THR A 29 -6.44 -10.08 -4.41
CA THR A 29 -7.40 -10.92 -3.71
C THR A 29 -6.67 -12.08 -3.01
N THR A 30 -6.75 -12.12 -1.68
CA THR A 30 -6.16 -13.17 -0.85
C THR A 30 -7.19 -13.87 0.04
N ALA A 31 -8.44 -13.39 0.03
CA ALA A 31 -9.56 -13.97 0.77
C ALA A 31 -10.86 -13.84 -0.02
N ALA A 32 -11.87 -14.64 0.35
CA ALA A 32 -13.20 -14.54 -0.23
C ALA A 32 -13.86 -13.19 0.13
N SER A 33 -14.63 -12.63 -0.81
CA SER A 33 -15.41 -11.41 -0.55
C SER A 33 -16.56 -11.68 0.42
N GLY A 34 -16.92 -10.66 1.21
CA GLY A 34 -18.06 -10.71 2.15
C GLY A 34 -17.73 -11.21 3.54
N GLY A 35 -16.51 -11.69 3.79
CA GLY A 35 -16.05 -11.99 5.15
C GLY A 35 -15.58 -10.73 5.88
N PRO A 36 -15.70 -10.69 7.23
CA PRO A 36 -15.15 -9.59 8.01
C PRO A 36 -13.63 -9.60 7.97
N TRP A 37 -13.03 -8.42 7.75
CA TRP A 37 -11.59 -8.24 7.91
C TRP A 37 -11.18 -8.43 9.38
N HIS A 38 -9.93 -8.78 9.62
CA HIS A 38 -9.42 -9.10 10.97
C HIS A 38 -10.14 -10.29 11.62
N SER A 39 -10.43 -11.33 10.83
CA SER A 39 -11.11 -12.54 11.31
C SER A 39 -10.29 -13.80 11.03
N TRP A 40 -10.60 -14.88 11.75
CA TRP A 40 -10.01 -16.18 11.50
C TRP A 40 -10.22 -16.67 10.05
N ALA A 41 -11.33 -16.27 9.42
CA ALA A 41 -11.63 -16.64 8.04
C ALA A 41 -10.61 -16.06 7.05
N VAL A 42 -10.17 -14.80 7.27
CA VAL A 42 -9.10 -14.18 6.47
C VAL A 42 -7.78 -14.90 6.72
N VAL A 43 -7.47 -15.22 7.98
CA VAL A 43 -6.26 -15.99 8.33
C VAL A 43 -6.25 -17.35 7.66
N ALA A 44 -7.36 -18.08 7.70
CA ALA A 44 -7.49 -19.36 7.02
C ALA A 44 -7.28 -19.24 5.49
N CYS A 45 -7.84 -18.20 4.86
CA CYS A 45 -7.65 -17.95 3.43
C CYS A 45 -6.19 -17.73 3.05
N THR A 46 -5.35 -17.17 3.92
CA THR A 46 -3.94 -16.96 3.63
C THR A 46 -3.16 -18.26 3.46
N GLY A 47 -3.56 -19.33 4.16
CA GLY A 47 -3.00 -20.67 4.02
C GLY A 47 -3.61 -21.51 2.87
N MET A 48 -4.60 -20.97 2.18
CA MET A 48 -5.29 -21.66 1.07
C MET A 48 -4.78 -21.20 -0.30
N SER A 49 -5.24 -21.90 -1.35
CA SER A 49 -4.84 -21.57 -2.72
C SER A 49 -5.18 -20.14 -3.15
N ILE A 50 -6.26 -19.53 -2.63
CA ILE A 50 -6.63 -18.15 -2.90
C ILE A 50 -5.59 -17.19 -2.36
N GLY A 51 -5.13 -17.39 -1.11
CA GLY A 51 -4.07 -16.61 -0.49
C GLY A 51 -2.75 -16.74 -1.25
N HIS A 52 -2.32 -17.98 -1.53
CA HIS A 52 -1.09 -18.25 -2.26
C HIS A 52 -1.09 -17.63 -3.66
N LYS A 53 -2.19 -17.75 -4.42
CA LYS A 53 -2.31 -17.13 -5.74
C LYS A 53 -2.27 -15.61 -5.68
N GLY A 54 -2.97 -15.01 -4.72
CA GLY A 54 -2.95 -13.56 -4.51
C GLY A 54 -1.55 -13.06 -4.14
N MET A 55 -0.85 -13.76 -3.25
CA MET A 55 0.54 -13.46 -2.88
C MET A 55 1.48 -13.51 -4.08
N ILE A 56 1.43 -14.60 -4.87
CA ILE A 56 2.28 -14.75 -6.06
C ILE A 56 1.96 -13.66 -7.11
N TYR A 57 0.68 -13.35 -7.31
CA TYR A 57 0.28 -12.28 -8.21
C TYR A 57 0.85 -10.92 -7.78
N ALA A 58 0.67 -10.57 -6.50
CA ALA A 58 1.21 -9.33 -5.95
C ALA A 58 2.73 -9.26 -6.05
N SER A 59 3.43 -10.35 -5.72
CA SER A 59 4.90 -10.43 -5.80
C SER A 59 5.40 -10.22 -7.23
N LYS A 60 4.74 -10.81 -8.23
CA LYS A 60 5.10 -10.60 -9.64
C LYS A 60 4.89 -9.16 -10.07
N ALA A 61 3.76 -8.54 -9.72
CA ALA A 61 3.49 -7.15 -10.08
C ALA A 61 4.50 -6.19 -9.43
N LEU A 62 4.83 -6.39 -8.15
CA LEU A 62 5.84 -5.60 -7.47
C LEU A 62 7.23 -5.79 -8.08
N ALA A 63 7.62 -7.03 -8.38
CA ALA A 63 8.91 -7.31 -9.02
C ALA A 63 9.02 -6.66 -10.41
N MET A 64 7.95 -6.69 -11.20
CA MET A 64 7.92 -6.01 -12.50
C MET A 64 8.04 -4.49 -12.34
N THR A 65 7.31 -3.89 -11.41
CA THR A 65 7.40 -2.45 -11.11
C THR A 65 8.83 -2.07 -10.69
N MET A 66 9.46 -2.87 -9.84
CA MET A 66 10.86 -2.65 -9.45
C MET A 66 11.80 -2.75 -10.65
N ALA A 67 11.63 -3.76 -11.52
CA ALA A 67 12.43 -3.92 -12.71
C ALA A 67 12.30 -2.71 -13.65
N ASP A 68 11.08 -2.22 -13.88
CA ASP A 68 10.82 -1.04 -14.70
C ASP A 68 11.53 0.20 -14.15
N LEU A 69 11.48 0.41 -12.84
CA LEU A 69 12.19 1.53 -12.18
C LEU A 69 13.72 1.41 -12.29
N TYR A 70 14.28 0.19 -12.20
CA TYR A 70 15.72 -0.03 -12.37
C TYR A 70 16.21 0.14 -13.81
N ILE A 71 15.38 -0.21 -14.79
CA ILE A 71 15.75 -0.18 -16.21
C ILE A 71 15.55 1.23 -16.80
N SER A 72 14.60 2.02 -16.27
CA SER A 72 14.21 3.30 -16.86
C SER A 72 14.49 4.49 -15.91
N PRO A 73 15.64 5.16 -16.02
CA PRO A 73 15.91 6.40 -15.29
C PRO A 73 14.85 7.48 -15.55
N LEU A 74 14.35 7.57 -16.78
CA LEU A 74 13.29 8.52 -17.13
C LEU A 74 12.00 8.28 -16.35
N LEU A 75 11.64 7.02 -16.10
CA LEU A 75 10.47 6.69 -15.27
C LEU A 75 10.67 7.20 -13.84
N VAL A 76 11.86 7.03 -13.29
CA VAL A 76 12.19 7.52 -11.93
C VAL A 76 12.11 9.05 -11.85
N GLU A 77 12.62 9.75 -12.87
CA GLU A 77 12.53 11.20 -12.96
C GLU A 77 11.07 11.68 -13.04
N ASN A 78 10.25 11.04 -13.89
CA ASN A 78 8.84 11.35 -14.01
C ASN A 78 8.07 11.13 -12.70
N VAL A 79 8.30 10.01 -12.03
CA VAL A 79 7.70 9.70 -10.71
C VAL A 79 8.09 10.75 -9.67
N LYS A 80 9.35 11.17 -9.67
CA LYS A 80 9.84 12.21 -8.76
C LYS A 80 9.23 13.58 -9.06
N SER A 81 9.11 13.94 -10.34
CA SER A 81 8.49 15.20 -10.77
C SER A 81 7.02 15.24 -10.37
N ASP A 82 6.26 14.18 -10.69
CA ASP A 82 4.87 14.05 -10.32
C ASP A 82 4.65 14.13 -8.80
N PHE A 83 5.52 13.49 -8.03
CA PHE A 83 5.49 13.57 -6.57
C PHE A 83 5.69 15.00 -6.06
N LEU A 84 6.69 15.73 -6.60
CA LEU A 84 6.98 17.09 -6.18
C LEU A 84 5.87 18.07 -6.56
N GLU A 85 5.22 17.86 -7.71
CA GLU A 85 4.11 18.70 -8.17
C GLU A 85 2.82 18.47 -7.38
N ASN A 86 2.57 17.22 -6.99
CA ASN A 86 1.29 16.81 -6.39
C ASN A 86 1.34 16.66 -4.86
N ARG A 87 2.52 16.73 -4.24
CA ARG A 87 2.61 16.64 -2.78
C ARG A 87 1.85 17.80 -2.13
N LYS A 88 1.11 17.48 -1.08
CA LYS A 88 0.24 18.43 -0.40
C LYS A 88 0.99 19.45 0.45
N TYR A 89 2.16 19.10 0.95
CA TYR A 89 2.95 19.93 1.87
C TYR A 89 4.40 19.99 1.41
N ASP A 90 5.01 21.18 1.49
CA ASP A 90 6.43 21.35 1.15
C ASP A 90 7.37 20.69 2.15
N LYS A 91 6.93 20.60 3.40
CA LYS A 91 7.69 19.97 4.48
C LYS A 91 6.77 19.03 5.26
N TYR A 92 7.24 17.82 5.45
CA TYR A 92 6.58 16.85 6.33
C TYR A 92 6.83 17.26 7.80
N ASP A 93 5.74 17.38 8.55
CA ASP A 93 5.76 17.65 9.98
C ASP A 93 5.07 16.45 10.68
N PRO A 94 5.84 15.58 11.36
CA PRO A 94 5.27 14.42 12.03
C PRO A 94 4.37 14.86 13.18
N ARG A 95 3.17 14.35 13.22
CA ARG A 95 2.20 14.64 14.29
C ARG A 95 2.49 13.88 15.58
N ILE A 96 3.40 12.92 15.52
CA ILE A 96 3.87 12.17 16.69
C ILE A 96 4.98 12.99 17.34
N LEU A 97 4.78 13.40 18.58
CA LEU A 97 5.79 14.12 19.34
C LEU A 97 7.00 13.22 19.59
N PRO A 98 8.24 13.77 19.50
CA PRO A 98 9.43 13.02 19.83
C PRO A 98 9.42 12.64 21.33
N GLY A 99 9.71 11.40 21.62
CA GLY A 99 9.75 10.89 22.99
C GLY A 99 9.51 9.36 23.03
N PRO A 100 9.67 8.73 24.20
CA PRO A 100 9.28 7.34 24.35
C PRO A 100 7.75 7.20 24.21
N PRO A 101 7.25 6.06 23.72
CA PRO A 101 5.82 5.81 23.63
C PRO A 101 5.20 5.88 25.03
N THR A 102 4.04 6.54 25.14
CA THR A 102 3.23 6.50 26.36
C THR A 102 2.65 5.09 26.48
N LEU A 103 3.09 4.38 27.51
CA LEU A 103 2.54 3.07 27.89
C LEU A 103 1.44 3.33 28.93
N ASP A 104 0.23 3.64 28.47
CA ASP A 104 -0.97 3.72 29.31
C ASP A 104 -1.69 2.37 29.33
#